data_d25e87eb3fed8e9268b7371fa12fd007
#
_entry.id   d25e87eb3fed8e9268b7371fa12fd007
#
_cell.length_a   1.000
_cell.length_b   1.000
_cell.length_c   1.000
_cell.angle_alpha   90.00
_cell.angle_beta   90.00
_cell.angle_gamma   90.00
#
_symmetry.space_group_name_H-M   'P 1'
#
loop_
_entity.id
_entity.type
_entity.pdbx_description
1 polymer ?
#
loop_
_entity_poly.entity_id
_entity_poly.type
_entity_poly.pdbx_seq_one_letter_code
_entity_poly.pdbx_strand_id
1 'polypeptide(L)'
;MRISEPVRSLSICLALMLAASLAVPAAEDYAIGADLSFLKQAEDRGMVFKENGQPKPGLQIFKDHGYNWIRLRLFHTPTQLPNNFEYTLALAQAAKKLGFNFLLNFHYSDTWADPGKQFIPKAWEGKSHAELVQAVFEYTRDTIAKFREAGVLPDMVQCGNEITNGMLWPDGRLPGNWDNFAELMKAGINGVDAGRGNGPRPKIMIHIDKGGDWKATKAFFDKWKTYGVDWDVIGQSYYPWWHGTLLDLRDNLYRTAMEYDKDIILVEVAYNWRTAEYKGKNPPYPETPEGQREFLESVHQVVLATPNNRGKGIFWWEPAVAGRGGIASRGMFDAEGNVLPVITVFDKWTRR
;
A
#
# COMPACT_ATOMS: atom_id res chain seq x y z
N MET A 1 8.25 59.10 -68.15
CA MET A 1 7.01 58.56 -67.54
C MET A 1 7.36 57.17 -67.03
N ARG A 2 7.73 57.07 -65.72
CA ARG A 2 8.06 55.78 -65.06
C ARG A 2 6.88 55.37 -64.13
N ILE A 3 6.35 54.21 -64.41
CA ILE A 3 5.26 53.64 -63.62
C ILE A 3 5.90 52.77 -62.56
N SER A 4 5.70 53.08 -61.30
CA SER A 4 6.14 52.31 -60.15
C SER A 4 5.08 51.26 -59.80
N GLU A 5 5.48 49.98 -59.73
CA GLU A 5 4.65 48.87 -59.20
C GLU A 5 4.73 48.79 -57.68
N PRO A 6 3.65 48.42 -57.00
CA PRO A 6 3.64 48.23 -55.55
C PRO A 6 4.14 46.83 -55.15
N VAL A 7 5.07 46.82 -54.24
CA VAL A 7 5.51 45.58 -53.55
C VAL A 7 4.44 45.09 -52.60
N ARG A 8 3.93 43.89 -52.85
CA ARG A 8 3.03 43.14 -51.91
C ARG A 8 3.88 42.46 -50.84
N SER A 9 3.81 42.94 -49.61
CA SER A 9 4.35 42.27 -48.43
C SER A 9 3.46 41.06 -48.05
N LEU A 10 4.06 39.89 -48.11
CA LEU A 10 3.45 38.63 -47.67
C LEU A 10 3.71 38.46 -46.17
N SER A 11 2.69 38.71 -45.36
CA SER A 11 2.74 38.43 -43.90
C SER A 11 2.56 36.94 -43.67
N ILE A 12 3.66 36.29 -43.27
CA ILE A 12 3.65 34.90 -42.82
C ILE A 12 3.22 34.88 -41.35
N CYS A 13 1.96 34.46 -41.09
CA CYS A 13 1.49 34.17 -39.73
C CYS A 13 2.07 32.81 -39.30
N LEU A 14 3.09 32.83 -38.43
CA LEU A 14 3.64 31.66 -37.79
C LEU A 14 2.71 31.25 -36.63
N ALA A 15 1.86 30.25 -36.83
CA ALA A 15 1.05 29.67 -35.77
C ALA A 15 1.94 28.80 -34.89
N LEU A 16 2.30 29.28 -33.70
CA LEU A 16 2.87 28.44 -32.62
C LEU A 16 1.81 27.48 -32.12
N MET A 17 1.87 26.23 -32.54
CA MET A 17 1.17 25.14 -31.85
C MET A 17 1.90 24.88 -30.50
N LEU A 18 1.33 25.33 -29.39
CA LEU A 18 1.71 24.87 -28.07
C LEU A 18 1.26 23.41 -27.96
N ALA A 19 2.18 22.47 -28.18
CA ALA A 19 2.00 21.11 -27.78
C ALA A 19 2.05 21.06 -26.22
N ALA A 20 0.87 21.02 -25.59
CA ALA A 20 0.80 20.67 -24.19
C ALA A 20 1.27 19.22 -24.07
N SER A 21 2.54 19.02 -23.75
CA SER A 21 3.04 17.72 -23.33
C SER A 21 2.30 17.37 -22.03
N LEU A 22 1.39 16.42 -22.11
CA LEU A 22 0.87 15.72 -20.92
C LEU A 22 2.09 15.11 -20.23
N ALA A 23 2.59 15.77 -19.19
CA ALA A 23 3.63 15.21 -18.34
C ALA A 23 3.10 13.92 -17.75
N VAL A 24 3.57 12.78 -18.26
CA VAL A 24 3.39 11.48 -17.58
C VAL A 24 4.08 11.65 -16.23
N PRO A 25 3.38 11.38 -15.09
CA PRO A 25 4.01 11.51 -13.78
C PRO A 25 5.33 10.77 -13.78
N ALA A 26 6.38 11.40 -13.26
CA ALA A 26 7.65 10.73 -13.09
C ALA A 26 7.44 9.47 -12.25
N ALA A 27 8.06 8.35 -12.62
CA ALA A 27 7.95 7.09 -11.91
C ALA A 27 8.39 7.20 -10.42
N GLU A 28 9.10 8.26 -10.06
CA GLU A 28 9.54 8.58 -8.70
C GLU A 28 8.39 8.85 -7.71
N ASP A 29 7.24 9.36 -8.17
CA ASP A 29 6.10 9.71 -7.31
C ASP A 29 5.05 8.59 -7.19
N TYR A 30 5.22 7.48 -7.91
CA TYR A 30 4.26 6.36 -7.90
C TYR A 30 4.85 5.16 -7.16
N ALA A 31 4.11 4.65 -6.16
CA ALA A 31 4.52 3.49 -5.38
C ALA A 31 4.20 2.19 -6.13
N ILE A 32 5.22 1.53 -6.64
CA ILE A 32 5.17 0.15 -7.11
C ILE A 32 5.61 -0.72 -5.93
N GLY A 33 4.64 -1.17 -5.16
CA GLY A 33 4.87 -1.76 -3.85
C GLY A 33 4.60 -3.25 -3.78
N ALA A 34 5.27 -3.88 -2.82
CA ALA A 34 5.02 -5.26 -2.42
C ALA A 34 5.00 -5.35 -0.88
N ASP A 35 3.98 -6.01 -0.31
CA ASP A 35 4.03 -6.42 1.10
C ASP A 35 4.88 -7.68 1.20
N LEU A 36 6.11 -7.50 1.63
CA LEU A 36 7.11 -8.56 1.70
C LEU A 36 7.29 -9.12 3.11
N SER A 37 6.27 -8.98 3.96
CA SER A 37 6.35 -9.33 5.37
C SER A 37 6.68 -10.80 5.64
N PHE A 38 6.44 -11.71 4.69
CA PHE A 38 6.83 -13.12 4.81
C PHE A 38 8.05 -13.53 3.96
N LEU A 39 8.63 -12.62 3.19
CA LEU A 39 9.77 -12.95 2.33
C LEU A 39 10.92 -13.61 3.12
N LYS A 40 11.37 -12.94 4.17
CA LYS A 40 12.47 -13.48 5.01
C LYS A 40 12.09 -14.83 5.63
N GLN A 41 10.85 -15.01 6.08
CA GLN A 41 10.40 -16.29 6.62
C GLN A 41 10.44 -17.41 5.56
N ALA A 42 10.07 -17.10 4.31
CA ALA A 42 10.12 -18.08 3.23
C ALA A 42 11.58 -18.48 2.95
N GLU A 43 12.50 -17.51 2.86
CA GLU A 43 13.94 -17.75 2.66
C GLU A 43 14.55 -18.51 3.85
N ASP A 44 14.27 -18.13 5.10
CA ASP A 44 14.74 -18.81 6.32
C ASP A 44 14.26 -20.27 6.40
N ARG A 45 13.11 -20.58 5.79
CA ARG A 45 12.55 -21.95 5.67
C ARG A 45 13.08 -22.71 4.46
N GLY A 46 14.05 -22.16 3.74
CA GLY A 46 14.72 -22.81 2.62
C GLY A 46 14.03 -22.62 1.26
N MET A 47 13.05 -21.71 1.14
CA MET A 47 12.51 -21.34 -0.16
C MET A 47 13.59 -20.64 -0.99
N VAL A 48 13.83 -21.15 -2.18
CA VAL A 48 14.76 -20.57 -3.16
C VAL A 48 13.92 -19.91 -4.26
N PHE A 49 13.91 -18.58 -4.27
CA PHE A 49 13.29 -17.82 -5.36
C PHE A 49 14.16 -17.88 -6.60
N LYS A 50 13.56 -17.91 -7.78
CA LYS A 50 14.23 -18.12 -9.06
C LYS A 50 13.69 -17.21 -10.13
N GLU A 51 14.58 -16.68 -10.93
CA GLU A 51 14.26 -15.97 -12.17
C GLU A 51 14.96 -16.69 -13.34
N ASN A 52 14.21 -16.99 -14.42
CA ASN A 52 14.71 -17.77 -15.56
C ASN A 52 15.35 -19.10 -15.12
N GLY A 53 14.78 -19.75 -14.10
CA GLY A 53 15.28 -21.00 -13.54
C GLY A 53 16.54 -20.89 -12.68
N GLN A 54 17.09 -19.68 -12.48
CA GLN A 54 18.29 -19.46 -11.68
C GLN A 54 17.94 -18.88 -10.29
N PRO A 55 18.55 -19.38 -9.22
CA PRO A 55 18.37 -18.82 -7.87
C PRO A 55 18.76 -17.35 -7.81
N LYS A 56 17.90 -16.55 -7.15
CA LYS A 56 18.12 -15.11 -6.98
C LYS A 56 17.42 -14.64 -5.68
N PRO A 57 18.03 -13.76 -4.86
CA PRO A 57 17.37 -13.22 -3.68
C PRO A 57 16.04 -12.57 -4.01
N GLY A 58 15.01 -12.85 -3.21
CA GLY A 58 13.65 -12.34 -3.50
C GLY A 58 13.59 -10.83 -3.60
N LEU A 59 14.21 -10.07 -2.67
CA LEU A 59 14.26 -8.60 -2.75
C LEU A 59 14.89 -8.12 -4.06
N GLN A 60 15.93 -8.78 -4.55
CA GLN A 60 16.59 -8.40 -5.80
C GLN A 60 15.67 -8.62 -7.01
N ILE A 61 14.89 -9.71 -7.02
CA ILE A 61 13.92 -9.97 -8.07
C ILE A 61 12.91 -8.82 -8.16
N PHE A 62 12.29 -8.42 -7.03
CA PHE A 62 11.37 -7.29 -7.03
C PHE A 62 12.04 -5.99 -7.49
N LYS A 63 13.27 -5.73 -7.05
CA LYS A 63 14.01 -4.53 -7.46
C LYS A 63 14.25 -4.48 -8.97
N ASP A 64 14.64 -5.58 -9.57
CA ASP A 64 14.95 -5.68 -11.00
C ASP A 64 13.70 -5.52 -11.87
N HIS A 65 12.52 -5.80 -11.34
CA HIS A 65 11.22 -5.56 -11.98
C HIS A 65 10.60 -4.18 -11.63
N GLY A 66 11.42 -3.26 -11.08
CA GLY A 66 11.02 -1.87 -10.89
C GLY A 66 10.20 -1.58 -9.65
N TYR A 67 10.04 -2.57 -8.75
CA TYR A 67 9.43 -2.29 -7.45
C TYR A 67 10.32 -1.33 -6.66
N ASN A 68 9.71 -0.26 -6.15
CA ASN A 68 10.42 0.83 -5.46
C ASN A 68 9.99 1.01 -4.01
N TRP A 69 8.95 0.29 -3.56
CA TRP A 69 8.44 0.30 -2.20
C TRP A 69 8.27 -1.11 -1.65
N ILE A 70 8.55 -1.25 -0.35
CA ILE A 70 8.12 -2.40 0.44
C ILE A 70 7.13 -1.95 1.51
N ARG A 71 6.17 -2.83 1.83
CA ARG A 71 5.32 -2.73 3.00
C ARG A 71 5.67 -3.86 3.95
N LEU A 72 5.86 -3.54 5.23
CA LEU A 72 6.13 -4.52 6.28
C LEU A 72 5.17 -4.30 7.44
N ARG A 73 4.46 -5.38 7.81
CA ARG A 73 3.64 -5.37 9.02
C ARG A 73 4.49 -5.56 10.26
N LEU A 74 4.00 -5.00 11.36
CA LEU A 74 4.58 -5.16 12.68
C LEU A 74 3.48 -5.54 13.66
N PHE A 75 3.63 -6.70 14.31
CA PHE A 75 2.86 -7.11 15.47
C PHE A 75 3.55 -6.67 16.75
N HIS A 76 2.78 -6.51 17.83
CA HIS A 76 3.31 -6.06 19.11
C HIS A 76 4.21 -7.11 19.76
N THR A 77 3.67 -8.28 20.09
CA THR A 77 4.41 -9.39 20.70
C THR A 77 3.92 -10.73 20.13
N PRO A 78 4.21 -10.98 18.84
CA PRO A 78 3.72 -12.20 18.19
C PRO A 78 4.39 -13.45 18.75
N THR A 79 3.61 -14.53 18.90
CA THR A 79 4.11 -15.82 19.38
C THR A 79 4.18 -16.89 18.28
N GLN A 80 3.38 -16.75 17.22
CA GLN A 80 3.29 -17.73 16.13
C GLN A 80 3.78 -17.18 14.79
N LEU A 81 3.81 -15.86 14.64
CA LEU A 81 4.20 -15.17 13.41
C LEU A 81 5.54 -14.46 13.63
N PRO A 82 6.36 -14.31 12.57
CA PRO A 82 7.71 -13.78 12.75
C PRO A 82 7.77 -12.25 12.90
N ASN A 83 6.69 -11.53 12.59
CA ASN A 83 6.67 -10.09 12.33
C ASN A 83 6.77 -9.25 13.63
N ASN A 84 7.77 -9.56 14.49
CA ASN A 84 8.18 -8.71 15.60
C ASN A 84 9.13 -7.60 15.11
N PHE A 85 9.61 -6.77 16.03
CA PHE A 85 10.48 -5.64 15.71
C PHE A 85 11.78 -6.08 15.01
N GLU A 86 12.49 -7.06 15.57
CA GLU A 86 13.81 -7.51 15.07
C GLU A 86 13.72 -8.10 13.67
N TYR A 87 12.69 -8.91 13.42
CA TYR A 87 12.43 -9.48 12.11
C TYR A 87 12.11 -8.39 11.07
N THR A 88 11.22 -7.45 11.44
CA THR A 88 10.81 -6.35 10.56
C THR A 88 11.98 -5.40 10.28
N LEU A 89 12.79 -5.09 11.30
CA LEU A 89 13.99 -4.26 11.17
C LEU A 89 15.00 -4.88 10.19
N ALA A 90 15.30 -6.18 10.34
CA ALA A 90 16.27 -6.86 9.47
C ALA A 90 15.86 -6.78 8.00
N LEU A 91 14.55 -6.98 7.70
CA LEU A 91 14.04 -6.92 6.35
C LEU A 91 14.02 -5.47 5.81
N ALA A 92 13.64 -4.49 6.64
CA ALA A 92 13.70 -3.08 6.29
C ALA A 92 15.13 -2.63 5.94
N GLN A 93 16.13 -3.04 6.74
CA GLN A 93 17.53 -2.74 6.46
C GLN A 93 18.02 -3.35 5.14
N ALA A 94 17.64 -4.60 4.87
CA ALA A 94 17.99 -5.26 3.60
C ALA A 94 17.36 -4.52 2.40
N ALA A 95 16.10 -4.14 2.50
CA ALA A 95 15.39 -3.42 1.45
C ALA A 95 15.94 -2.00 1.22
N LYS A 96 16.22 -1.24 2.29
CA LYS A 96 16.82 0.10 2.18
C LYS A 96 18.20 0.07 1.50
N LYS A 97 19.03 -0.96 1.73
CA LYS A 97 20.32 -1.16 1.03
C LYS A 97 20.14 -1.29 -0.48
N LEU A 98 19.02 -1.82 -0.94
CA LEU A 98 18.65 -1.91 -2.36
C LEU A 98 17.91 -0.67 -2.87
N GLY A 99 17.74 0.37 -2.05
CA GLY A 99 17.08 1.61 -2.43
C GLY A 99 15.56 1.50 -2.53
N PHE A 100 14.92 0.64 -1.72
CA PHE A 100 13.47 0.67 -1.55
C PHE A 100 13.05 1.77 -0.58
N ASN A 101 11.91 2.38 -0.85
CA ASN A 101 11.15 3.10 0.15
C ASN A 101 10.40 2.11 1.06
N PHE A 102 10.09 2.52 2.28
CA PHE A 102 9.57 1.66 3.32
C PHE A 102 8.26 2.19 3.93
N LEU A 103 7.18 1.42 3.82
CA LEU A 103 5.91 1.60 4.53
C LEU A 103 5.85 0.64 5.72
N LEU A 104 5.85 1.19 6.93
CA LEU A 104 5.65 0.43 8.17
C LEU A 104 4.16 0.36 8.52
N ASN A 105 3.63 -0.85 8.70
CA ASN A 105 2.24 -1.11 9.06
C ASN A 105 2.15 -1.62 10.51
N PHE A 106 1.71 -0.77 11.43
CA PHE A 106 1.38 -1.19 12.79
C PHE A 106 0.03 -1.90 12.83
N HIS A 107 0.00 -3.14 13.30
CA HIS A 107 -1.26 -3.83 13.57
C HIS A 107 -1.83 -3.51 14.96
N TYR A 108 -1.01 -3.04 15.90
CA TYR A 108 -1.38 -2.84 17.31
C TYR A 108 -2.06 -4.08 17.92
N SER A 109 -1.56 -5.25 17.57
CA SER A 109 -2.03 -6.55 18.00
C SER A 109 -0.86 -7.54 18.00
N ASP A 110 -0.99 -8.65 18.71
CA ASP A 110 -0.01 -9.74 18.67
C ASP A 110 -0.21 -10.67 17.46
N THR A 111 -1.25 -10.44 16.69
CA THR A 111 -1.63 -11.21 15.51
C THR A 111 -2.31 -10.34 14.47
N TRP A 112 -2.88 -10.95 13.43
CA TRP A 112 -3.62 -10.27 12.40
C TRP A 112 -4.71 -9.36 12.96
N ALA A 113 -4.68 -8.09 12.59
CA ALA A 113 -5.76 -7.14 12.72
C ALA A 113 -6.40 -6.94 11.34
N ASP A 114 -7.72 -7.12 11.25
CA ASP A 114 -8.51 -6.99 10.03
C ASP A 114 -9.95 -6.53 10.38
N PRO A 115 -10.84 -6.31 9.41
CA PRO A 115 -12.19 -5.79 9.70
C PRO A 115 -13.03 -6.69 10.61
N GLY A 116 -12.67 -7.96 10.76
CA GLY A 116 -13.36 -8.93 11.63
C GLY A 116 -12.74 -9.07 13.02
N LYS A 117 -11.51 -8.58 13.22
CA LYS A 117 -10.79 -8.73 14.49
C LYS A 117 -9.73 -7.65 14.67
N GLN A 118 -9.71 -7.00 15.80
CA GLN A 118 -8.80 -5.93 16.19
C GLN A 118 -8.41 -6.12 17.67
N PHE A 119 -7.78 -7.26 17.98
CA PHE A 119 -7.49 -7.65 19.35
C PHE A 119 -6.44 -6.75 20.00
N ILE A 120 -6.70 -6.38 21.25
CA ILE A 120 -5.70 -5.71 22.10
C ILE A 120 -4.50 -6.67 22.30
N PRO A 121 -3.25 -6.20 22.21
CA PRO A 121 -2.08 -7.00 22.61
C PRO A 121 -2.20 -7.49 24.05
N LYS A 122 -1.76 -8.72 24.31
CA LYS A 122 -1.81 -9.30 25.64
C LYS A 122 -1.16 -8.41 26.72
N ALA A 123 -0.08 -7.73 26.38
CA ALA A 123 0.61 -6.80 27.26
C ALA A 123 -0.22 -5.55 27.62
N TRP A 124 -1.31 -5.29 26.91
CA TRP A 124 -2.19 -4.14 27.12
C TRP A 124 -3.57 -4.53 27.64
N GLU A 125 -3.85 -5.84 27.82
CA GLU A 125 -5.11 -6.30 28.41
C GLU A 125 -5.36 -5.68 29.80
N GLY A 126 -6.60 -5.31 30.05
CA GLY A 126 -7.02 -4.71 31.33
C GLY A 126 -6.67 -3.22 31.50
N LYS A 127 -5.99 -2.59 30.55
CA LYS A 127 -5.74 -1.16 30.57
C LYS A 127 -7.03 -0.36 30.36
N SER A 128 -7.17 0.73 31.11
CA SER A 128 -8.20 1.74 30.84
C SER A 128 -7.95 2.44 29.50
N HIS A 129 -8.95 3.16 28.98
CA HIS A 129 -8.80 3.93 27.74
C HIS A 129 -7.57 4.86 27.76
N ALA A 130 -7.41 5.66 28.82
CA ALA A 130 -6.28 6.57 28.96
C ALA A 130 -4.92 5.85 28.96
N GLU A 131 -4.84 4.67 29.58
CA GLU A 131 -3.63 3.84 29.58
C GLU A 131 -3.39 3.21 28.21
N LEU A 132 -4.44 2.86 27.42
CA LEU A 132 -4.30 2.39 26.05
C LEU A 132 -3.79 3.51 25.12
N VAL A 133 -4.33 4.71 25.23
CA VAL A 133 -3.86 5.91 24.50
C VAL A 133 -2.37 6.13 24.76
N GLN A 134 -1.95 6.11 26.03
CA GLN A 134 -0.54 6.26 26.41
C GLN A 134 0.31 5.10 25.86
N ALA A 135 -0.16 3.87 25.94
CA ALA A 135 0.56 2.69 25.44
C ALA A 135 0.75 2.74 23.90
N VAL A 136 -0.27 3.14 23.15
CA VAL A 136 -0.17 3.34 21.69
C VAL A 136 0.86 4.42 21.36
N PHE A 137 0.82 5.57 22.07
CA PHE A 137 1.79 6.64 21.85
C PHE A 137 3.22 6.16 22.12
N GLU A 138 3.48 5.59 23.28
CA GLU A 138 4.83 5.15 23.70
C GLU A 138 5.37 4.06 22.78
N TYR A 139 4.58 3.03 22.49
CA TYR A 139 4.98 1.94 21.61
C TYR A 139 5.33 2.46 20.21
N THR A 140 4.50 3.33 19.65
CA THR A 140 4.75 3.91 18.32
C THR A 140 6.00 4.78 18.31
N ARG A 141 6.13 5.70 19.31
CA ARG A 141 7.30 6.58 19.46
C ARG A 141 8.60 5.77 19.54
N ASP A 142 8.62 4.78 20.41
CA ASP A 142 9.85 4.01 20.70
C ASP A 142 10.20 3.11 19.49
N THR A 143 9.21 2.55 18.81
CA THR A 143 9.41 1.78 17.60
C THR A 143 9.98 2.64 16.48
N ILE A 144 9.40 3.79 16.19
CA ILE A 144 9.89 4.73 15.17
C ILE A 144 11.30 5.24 15.53
N ALA A 145 11.56 5.56 16.79
CA ALA A 145 12.88 5.96 17.24
C ALA A 145 13.94 4.87 16.99
N LYS A 146 13.63 3.60 17.28
CA LYS A 146 14.53 2.47 17.01
C LYS A 146 14.79 2.28 15.50
N PHE A 147 13.78 2.42 14.64
CA PHE A 147 13.99 2.39 13.19
C PHE A 147 14.88 3.55 12.72
N ARG A 148 14.67 4.75 13.24
CA ARG A 148 15.52 5.92 12.96
C ARG A 148 16.97 5.67 13.39
N GLU A 149 17.19 5.20 14.60
CA GLU A 149 18.52 4.90 15.16
C GLU A 149 19.25 3.82 14.36
N ALA A 150 18.51 2.87 13.83
CA ALA A 150 19.05 1.85 12.91
C ALA A 150 19.27 2.36 11.47
N GLY A 151 19.04 3.65 11.18
CA GLY A 151 19.25 4.26 9.86
C GLY A 151 18.18 3.88 8.82
N VAL A 152 17.01 3.39 9.24
CA VAL A 152 15.92 2.93 8.36
C VAL A 152 14.57 3.51 8.77
N LEU A 153 14.54 4.82 9.04
CA LEU A 153 13.27 5.52 9.31
C LEU A 153 12.27 5.22 8.18
N PRO A 154 11.02 4.83 8.50
CA PRO A 154 9.99 4.63 7.49
C PRO A 154 9.73 5.91 6.67
N ASP A 155 9.46 5.77 5.37
CA ASP A 155 9.03 6.88 4.51
C ASP A 155 7.52 7.13 4.64
N MET A 156 6.77 6.10 5.04
CA MET A 156 5.34 6.14 5.31
C MET A 156 4.98 5.21 6.48
N VAL A 157 4.00 5.61 7.27
CA VAL A 157 3.51 4.81 8.41
C VAL A 157 1.99 4.65 8.32
N GLN A 158 1.55 3.43 8.51
CA GLN A 158 0.16 3.05 8.63
C GLN A 158 -0.12 2.74 10.10
N CYS A 159 -0.93 3.59 10.75
CA CYS A 159 -1.35 3.42 12.14
C CYS A 159 -2.63 2.57 12.19
N GLY A 160 -2.49 1.29 12.47
CA GLY A 160 -3.57 0.31 12.37
C GLY A 160 -3.75 -0.29 10.97
N ASN A 161 -4.32 -1.48 10.88
CA ASN A 161 -4.58 -2.21 9.64
C ASN A 161 -6.07 -2.41 9.42
N GLU A 162 -6.59 -2.01 8.24
CA GLU A 162 -8.01 -2.18 7.86
C GLU A 162 -8.99 -1.73 8.95
N ILE A 163 -8.81 -0.49 9.41
CA ILE A 163 -9.48 0.06 10.59
C ILE A 163 -10.92 0.54 10.32
N THR A 164 -11.59 0.04 9.30
CA THR A 164 -12.99 0.38 8.99
C THR A 164 -13.91 0.19 10.19
N ASN A 165 -13.67 -0.85 10.99
CA ASN A 165 -14.41 -1.13 12.22
C ASN A 165 -13.65 -0.74 13.50
N GLY A 166 -12.68 0.21 13.36
CA GLY A 166 -11.85 0.69 14.48
C GLY A 166 -10.63 -0.18 14.76
N MET A 167 -10.05 -0.03 15.95
CA MET A 167 -8.87 -0.77 16.41
C MET A 167 -8.96 -1.05 17.92
N LEU A 168 -8.13 -1.97 18.43
CA LEU A 168 -8.01 -2.28 19.87
C LEU A 168 -9.36 -2.52 20.55
N TRP A 169 -10.12 -3.51 20.02
CA TRP A 169 -11.45 -3.82 20.53
C TRP A 169 -11.43 -4.40 21.95
N PRO A 170 -12.45 -4.05 22.79
CA PRO A 170 -13.66 -3.27 22.46
C PRO A 170 -13.47 -1.73 22.51
N ASP A 171 -12.34 -1.23 22.98
CA ASP A 171 -12.14 0.19 23.34
C ASP A 171 -12.36 1.15 22.16
N GLY A 172 -11.64 0.95 21.04
CA GLY A 172 -11.79 1.75 19.82
C GLY A 172 -12.70 1.11 18.77
N ARG A 173 -13.69 0.28 19.16
CA ARG A 173 -14.57 -0.42 18.20
C ARG A 173 -15.62 0.51 17.59
N LEU A 174 -15.64 0.59 16.27
CA LEU A 174 -16.63 1.35 15.50
C LEU A 174 -17.86 0.52 15.17
N PRO A 175 -19.05 1.16 15.00
CA PRO A 175 -19.27 2.61 15.02
C PRO A 175 -19.51 3.21 16.42
N GLY A 176 -19.50 2.42 17.48
CA GLY A 176 -19.91 2.85 18.83
C GLY A 176 -18.95 3.81 19.51
N ASN A 177 -17.63 3.65 19.31
CA ASN A 177 -16.60 4.32 20.11
C ASN A 177 -15.71 5.23 19.25
N TRP A 178 -16.31 6.14 18.48
CA TRP A 178 -15.55 7.03 17.59
C TRP A 178 -14.58 7.95 18.35
N ASP A 179 -14.97 8.44 19.53
CA ASP A 179 -14.11 9.33 20.33
C ASP A 179 -12.86 8.59 20.79
N ASN A 180 -13.03 7.42 21.38
CA ASN A 180 -11.91 6.57 21.79
C ASN A 180 -11.02 6.19 20.60
N PHE A 181 -11.62 5.79 19.49
CA PHE A 181 -10.88 5.45 18.27
C PHE A 181 -10.04 6.63 17.77
N ALA A 182 -10.60 7.83 17.75
CA ALA A 182 -9.88 9.02 17.31
C ALA A 182 -8.72 9.37 18.25
N GLU A 183 -8.87 9.20 19.56
CA GLU A 183 -7.79 9.41 20.54
C GLU A 183 -6.66 8.39 20.37
N LEU A 184 -6.98 7.11 20.16
CA LEU A 184 -5.99 6.07 19.88
C LEU A 184 -5.21 6.36 18.60
N MET A 185 -5.89 6.77 17.52
CA MET A 185 -5.26 7.13 16.26
C MET A 185 -4.36 8.37 16.39
N LYS A 186 -4.82 9.42 17.11
CA LYS A 186 -4.01 10.60 17.44
C LYS A 186 -2.75 10.20 18.21
N ALA A 187 -2.88 9.30 19.15
CA ALA A 187 -1.74 8.80 19.94
C ALA A 187 -0.70 8.10 19.02
N GLY A 188 -1.13 7.25 18.11
CA GLY A 188 -0.26 6.62 17.12
C GLY A 188 0.46 7.64 16.25
N ILE A 189 -0.26 8.59 15.67
CA ILE A 189 0.30 9.65 14.81
C ILE A 189 1.28 10.53 15.58
N ASN A 190 0.92 10.96 16.78
CA ASN A 190 1.82 11.72 17.65
C ASN A 190 3.07 10.92 18.04
N GLY A 191 2.95 9.61 18.21
CA GLY A 191 4.07 8.70 18.42
C GLY A 191 5.02 8.69 17.22
N VAL A 192 4.51 8.68 16.00
CA VAL A 192 5.34 8.80 14.78
C VAL A 192 6.10 10.12 14.77
N ASP A 193 5.42 11.24 15.02
CA ASP A 193 6.04 12.56 15.04
C ASP A 193 7.10 12.70 16.15
N ALA A 194 6.87 12.15 17.33
CA ALA A 194 7.85 12.13 18.41
C ALA A 194 9.04 11.22 18.12
N GLY A 195 8.80 10.03 17.59
CA GLY A 195 9.83 9.01 17.34
C GLY A 195 10.78 9.36 16.20
N ARG A 196 10.32 10.10 15.17
CA ARG A 196 11.19 10.52 14.05
C ARG A 196 12.31 11.47 14.47
N GLY A 197 12.17 12.15 15.62
CA GLY A 197 13.14 13.17 16.05
C GLY A 197 13.31 14.26 14.99
N ASN A 198 14.55 14.56 14.62
CA ASN A 198 14.88 15.54 13.58
C ASN A 198 14.85 14.95 12.15
N GLY A 199 14.48 13.66 11.98
CA GLY A 199 14.34 13.02 10.66
C GLY A 199 13.15 13.58 9.88
N PRO A 200 13.07 13.29 8.57
CA PRO A 200 11.92 13.67 7.75
C PRO A 200 10.64 13.07 8.34
N ARG A 201 9.51 13.80 8.20
CA ARG A 201 8.23 13.28 8.66
C ARG A 201 7.75 12.17 7.72
N PRO A 202 7.53 10.94 8.22
CA PRO A 202 6.87 9.92 7.42
C PRO A 202 5.46 10.37 7.00
N LYS A 203 5.03 10.02 5.78
CA LYS A 203 3.62 10.19 5.41
C LYS A 203 2.74 9.32 6.30
N ILE A 204 1.59 9.83 6.72
CA ILE A 204 0.61 9.09 7.51
C ILE A 204 -0.48 8.54 6.60
N MET A 205 -0.65 7.22 6.61
CA MET A 205 -1.69 6.53 5.86
C MET A 205 -2.81 6.06 6.80
N ILE A 206 -4.05 6.35 6.41
CA ILE A 206 -5.26 5.75 7.00
C ILE A 206 -5.74 4.64 6.07
N HIS A 207 -5.79 3.41 6.56
CA HIS A 207 -6.09 2.22 5.76
C HIS A 207 -7.44 1.60 6.12
N ILE A 208 -8.33 1.49 5.13
CA ILE A 208 -9.62 0.81 5.23
C ILE A 208 -9.78 -0.25 4.12
N ASP A 209 -10.66 -1.25 4.35
CA ASP A 209 -10.91 -2.37 3.44
C ASP A 209 -12.13 -2.12 2.52
N LYS A 210 -12.21 -0.95 1.90
CA LYS A 210 -13.41 -0.54 1.15
C LYS A 210 -13.12 -0.12 -0.30
N GLY A 211 -12.15 -0.76 -0.97
CA GLY A 211 -11.67 -0.38 -2.28
C GLY A 211 -12.75 -0.23 -3.36
N GLY A 212 -13.82 -1.02 -3.33
CA GLY A 212 -14.95 -0.91 -4.26
C GLY A 212 -16.24 -0.36 -3.64
N ASP A 213 -16.21 0.21 -2.44
CA ASP A 213 -17.40 0.70 -1.75
C ASP A 213 -17.29 2.20 -1.41
N TRP A 214 -17.71 3.05 -2.33
CA TRP A 214 -17.76 4.49 -2.13
C TRP A 214 -18.60 4.90 -0.92
N LYS A 215 -19.75 4.26 -0.70
CA LYS A 215 -20.64 4.63 0.41
C LYS A 215 -19.96 4.43 1.77
N ALA A 216 -19.30 3.30 1.95
CA ALA A 216 -18.56 3.00 3.17
C ALA A 216 -17.31 3.88 3.30
N THR A 217 -16.56 4.08 2.21
CA THR A 217 -15.41 4.99 2.17
C THR A 217 -15.80 6.41 2.60
N LYS A 218 -16.87 6.94 2.01
CA LYS A 218 -17.37 8.29 2.36
C LYS A 218 -17.82 8.36 3.81
N ALA A 219 -18.60 7.40 4.27
CA ALA A 219 -19.08 7.38 5.65
C ALA A 219 -17.94 7.38 6.68
N PHE A 220 -16.88 6.62 6.42
CA PHE A 220 -15.71 6.58 7.30
C PHE A 220 -14.95 7.91 7.28
N PHE A 221 -14.54 8.41 6.12
CA PHE A 221 -13.67 9.59 6.03
C PHE A 221 -14.41 10.90 6.34
N ASP A 222 -15.72 11.02 6.06
CA ASP A 222 -16.51 12.18 6.51
C ASP A 222 -16.54 12.26 8.03
N LYS A 223 -16.75 11.11 8.70
CA LYS A 223 -16.74 11.07 10.16
C LYS A 223 -15.32 11.32 10.71
N TRP A 224 -14.30 10.71 10.10
CA TRP A 224 -12.91 10.92 10.48
C TRP A 224 -12.50 12.41 10.43
N LYS A 225 -12.88 13.14 9.35
CA LYS A 225 -12.62 14.58 9.21
C LYS A 225 -13.12 15.40 10.40
N THR A 226 -14.22 15.00 11.03
CA THR A 226 -14.80 15.76 12.15
C THR A 226 -13.91 15.78 13.40
N TYR A 227 -12.94 14.87 13.49
CA TYR A 227 -11.98 14.79 14.60
C TYR A 227 -10.73 15.66 14.42
N GLY A 228 -10.57 16.31 13.25
CA GLY A 228 -9.48 17.24 12.97
C GLY A 228 -8.09 16.59 13.02
N VAL A 229 -8.00 15.29 12.78
CA VAL A 229 -6.72 14.57 12.71
C VAL A 229 -6.21 14.66 11.28
N ASP A 230 -4.99 15.16 11.10
CA ASP A 230 -4.37 15.25 9.78
C ASP A 230 -3.79 13.90 9.34
N TRP A 231 -3.88 13.64 8.02
CA TRP A 231 -3.28 12.47 7.38
C TRP A 231 -2.88 12.83 5.93
N ASP A 232 -2.03 12.03 5.33
CA ASP A 232 -1.46 12.32 4.00
C ASP A 232 -2.06 11.41 2.92
N VAL A 233 -2.33 10.14 3.24
CA VAL A 233 -2.67 9.11 2.27
C VAL A 233 -3.91 8.31 2.71
N ILE A 234 -4.81 8.07 1.77
CA ILE A 234 -5.90 7.10 1.91
C ILE A 234 -5.41 5.76 1.36
N GLY A 235 -5.27 4.77 2.23
CA GLY A 235 -4.99 3.38 1.88
C GLY A 235 -6.27 2.58 1.72
N GLN A 236 -6.37 1.78 0.65
CA GLN A 236 -7.51 0.91 0.38
C GLN A 236 -7.06 -0.52 0.12
N SER A 237 -7.75 -1.52 0.68
CA SER A 237 -7.65 -2.91 0.22
C SER A 237 -8.62 -3.16 -0.92
N TYR A 238 -8.16 -3.83 -1.97
CA TYR A 238 -9.02 -4.27 -3.06
C TYR A 238 -8.74 -5.73 -3.44
N TYR A 239 -9.71 -6.59 -3.11
CA TYR A 239 -9.76 -7.99 -3.50
C TYR A 239 -11.09 -8.23 -4.21
N PRO A 240 -11.11 -8.56 -5.51
CA PRO A 240 -12.35 -8.56 -6.30
C PRO A 240 -13.39 -9.58 -5.83
N TRP A 241 -12.99 -10.60 -5.09
CA TRP A 241 -13.94 -11.57 -4.51
C TRP A 241 -14.69 -11.04 -3.27
N TRP A 242 -14.28 -9.89 -2.70
CA TRP A 242 -14.92 -9.26 -1.53
C TRP A 242 -15.38 -7.82 -1.81
N HIS A 243 -14.64 -7.08 -2.65
CA HIS A 243 -14.76 -5.62 -2.74
C HIS A 243 -15.38 -5.14 -4.06
N GLY A 244 -16.12 -6.03 -4.76
CA GLY A 244 -16.81 -5.67 -5.99
C GLY A 244 -15.95 -5.71 -7.25
N THR A 245 -16.47 -5.10 -8.32
CA THR A 245 -15.86 -5.11 -9.64
C THR A 245 -14.77 -4.04 -9.81
N LEU A 246 -14.02 -4.08 -10.92
CA LEU A 246 -13.10 -2.99 -11.30
C LEU A 246 -13.85 -1.66 -11.57
N LEU A 247 -15.13 -1.72 -11.96
CA LEU A 247 -15.94 -0.52 -12.12
C LEU A 247 -16.27 0.10 -10.76
N ASP A 248 -16.58 -0.72 -9.76
CA ASP A 248 -16.80 -0.25 -8.40
C ASP A 248 -15.52 0.36 -7.81
N LEU A 249 -14.36 -0.28 -8.04
CA LEU A 249 -13.06 0.25 -7.67
C LEU A 249 -12.84 1.63 -8.31
N ARG A 250 -13.04 1.73 -9.62
CA ARG A 250 -12.87 3.00 -10.35
C ARG A 250 -13.78 4.10 -9.83
N ASP A 251 -15.06 3.81 -9.60
CA ASP A 251 -16.02 4.77 -9.05
C ASP A 251 -15.60 5.25 -7.67
N ASN A 252 -15.18 4.32 -6.80
CA ASN A 252 -14.73 4.67 -5.45
C ASN A 252 -13.47 5.55 -5.48
N LEU A 253 -12.43 5.17 -6.25
CA LEU A 253 -11.19 5.97 -6.33
C LEU A 253 -11.44 7.34 -6.95
N TYR A 254 -12.27 7.42 -8.01
CA TYR A 254 -12.66 8.68 -8.63
C TYR A 254 -13.30 9.62 -7.62
N ARG A 255 -14.34 9.16 -6.93
CA ARG A 255 -15.08 9.97 -5.94
C ARG A 255 -14.23 10.34 -4.73
N THR A 256 -13.40 9.41 -4.26
CA THR A 256 -12.47 9.64 -3.15
C THR A 256 -11.47 10.76 -3.49
N ALA A 257 -10.91 10.75 -4.71
CA ALA A 257 -10.00 11.79 -5.16
C ALA A 257 -10.67 13.17 -5.27
N MET A 258 -11.92 13.20 -5.73
CA MET A 258 -12.68 14.46 -5.86
C MET A 258 -13.13 15.03 -4.52
N GLU A 259 -13.39 14.17 -3.52
CA GLU A 259 -13.97 14.59 -2.23
C GLU A 259 -12.90 15.00 -1.21
N TYR A 260 -11.77 14.28 -1.16
CA TYR A 260 -10.82 14.42 -0.05
C TYR A 260 -9.51 15.10 -0.41
N ASP A 261 -9.19 15.25 -1.68
CA ASP A 261 -7.94 15.85 -2.19
C ASP A 261 -6.67 15.25 -1.53
N LYS A 262 -6.70 13.95 -1.25
CA LYS A 262 -5.59 13.19 -0.66
C LYS A 262 -5.00 12.21 -1.67
N ASP A 263 -3.74 11.87 -1.50
CA ASP A 263 -3.12 10.77 -2.23
C ASP A 263 -3.84 9.46 -1.90
N ILE A 264 -4.04 8.59 -2.88
CA ILE A 264 -4.74 7.30 -2.74
C ILE A 264 -3.80 6.20 -3.19
N ILE A 265 -3.63 5.19 -2.35
CA ILE A 265 -2.84 4.00 -2.63
C ILE A 265 -3.71 2.76 -2.40
N LEU A 266 -3.73 1.86 -3.37
CA LEU A 266 -4.22 0.50 -3.12
C LEU A 266 -3.14 -0.25 -2.35
N VAL A 267 -3.21 -0.19 -1.03
CA VAL A 267 -2.16 -0.69 -0.14
C VAL A 267 -2.21 -2.21 0.07
N GLU A 268 -3.33 -2.83 -0.35
CA GLU A 268 -3.46 -4.28 -0.48
C GLU A 268 -4.25 -4.64 -1.73
N VAL A 269 -3.63 -5.40 -2.61
CA VAL A 269 -4.23 -5.98 -3.81
C VAL A 269 -3.65 -7.39 -3.99
N ALA A 270 -4.48 -8.35 -4.36
CA ALA A 270 -4.00 -9.65 -4.83
C ALA A 270 -4.99 -10.31 -5.78
N TYR A 271 -4.50 -11.26 -6.55
CA TYR A 271 -5.29 -12.16 -7.39
C TYR A 271 -4.63 -13.54 -7.46
N ASN A 272 -5.42 -14.57 -7.76
CA ASN A 272 -4.94 -15.94 -7.70
C ASN A 272 -4.34 -16.37 -9.06
N TRP A 273 -3.15 -16.97 -9.04
CA TRP A 273 -2.54 -17.58 -10.24
C TRP A 273 -2.98 -19.04 -10.48
N ARG A 274 -3.80 -19.58 -9.60
CA ARG A 274 -4.43 -20.91 -9.69
C ARG A 274 -5.76 -20.88 -8.96
N THR A 275 -6.68 -21.79 -9.34
CA THR A 275 -8.04 -21.84 -8.79
C THR A 275 -8.04 -21.88 -7.26
N ALA A 276 -8.64 -20.86 -6.65
CA ALA A 276 -8.74 -20.72 -5.20
C ALA A 276 -10.04 -20.06 -4.75
N GLU A 277 -10.26 -18.76 -4.98
CA GLU A 277 -11.37 -17.99 -4.41
C GLU A 277 -12.68 -18.14 -5.20
N TYR A 278 -12.58 -18.30 -6.51
CA TYR A 278 -13.75 -18.35 -7.40
C TYR A 278 -14.21 -19.78 -7.73
N LYS A 279 -14.02 -20.72 -6.82
CA LYS A 279 -14.45 -22.13 -7.00
C LYS A 279 -15.89 -22.24 -7.50
N GLY A 280 -16.05 -22.65 -8.77
CA GLY A 280 -17.36 -22.82 -9.39
C GLY A 280 -18.11 -21.51 -9.73
N LYS A 281 -17.46 -20.35 -9.64
CA LYS A 281 -17.97 -19.04 -10.04
C LYS A 281 -17.16 -18.50 -11.22
N ASN A 282 -17.70 -17.51 -11.92
CA ASN A 282 -16.98 -16.81 -13.00
C ASN A 282 -16.10 -15.72 -12.40
N PRO A 283 -14.76 -15.87 -12.38
CA PRO A 283 -13.86 -14.81 -11.96
C PRO A 283 -13.80 -13.69 -13.02
N PRO A 284 -13.46 -12.43 -12.65
CA PRO A 284 -13.30 -11.35 -13.62
C PRO A 284 -12.16 -11.60 -14.62
N TYR A 285 -11.16 -12.38 -14.20
CA TYR A 285 -10.07 -12.92 -15.03
C TYR A 285 -9.90 -14.41 -14.69
N PRO A 286 -9.38 -15.24 -15.62
CA PRO A 286 -9.03 -16.62 -15.27
C PRO A 286 -8.07 -16.66 -14.07
N GLU A 287 -8.28 -17.58 -13.12
CA GLU A 287 -7.33 -17.83 -12.03
C GLU A 287 -6.14 -18.65 -12.58
N THR A 288 -5.31 -18.00 -13.39
CA THR A 288 -4.09 -18.51 -14.07
C THR A 288 -2.97 -17.49 -13.92
N PRO A 289 -1.71 -17.83 -14.17
CA PRO A 289 -0.61 -16.86 -14.18
C PRO A 289 -0.85 -15.66 -15.10
N GLU A 290 -1.43 -15.88 -16.29
CA GLU A 290 -1.75 -14.83 -17.24
C GLU A 290 -2.91 -13.95 -16.76
N GLY A 291 -3.98 -14.57 -16.24
CA GLY A 291 -5.13 -13.83 -15.70
C GLY A 291 -4.77 -13.03 -14.45
N GLN A 292 -3.84 -13.52 -13.62
CA GLN A 292 -3.29 -12.77 -12.51
C GLN A 292 -2.55 -11.50 -12.99
N ARG A 293 -1.75 -11.62 -14.07
CA ARG A 293 -1.04 -10.50 -14.70
C ARG A 293 -2.04 -9.49 -15.29
N GLU A 294 -3.02 -9.95 -16.07
CA GLU A 294 -4.05 -9.10 -16.67
C GLU A 294 -4.87 -8.34 -15.62
N PHE A 295 -5.17 -8.98 -14.50
CA PHE A 295 -5.82 -8.34 -13.36
C PHE A 295 -4.99 -7.17 -12.83
N LEU A 296 -3.69 -7.37 -12.54
CA LEU A 296 -2.82 -6.30 -12.03
C LEU A 296 -2.65 -5.17 -13.05
N GLU A 297 -2.49 -5.49 -14.34
CA GLU A 297 -2.46 -4.48 -15.41
C GLU A 297 -3.72 -3.60 -15.40
N SER A 298 -4.89 -4.22 -15.26
CA SER A 298 -6.18 -3.50 -15.23
C SER A 298 -6.35 -2.66 -13.97
N VAL A 299 -5.98 -3.18 -12.81
CA VAL A 299 -5.97 -2.41 -11.55
C VAL A 299 -5.03 -1.20 -11.65
N HIS A 300 -3.84 -1.40 -12.25
CA HIS A 300 -2.88 -0.31 -12.47
C HIS A 300 -3.47 0.80 -13.34
N GLN A 301 -4.17 0.46 -14.43
CA GLN A 301 -4.83 1.46 -15.26
C GLN A 301 -5.92 2.23 -14.50
N VAL A 302 -6.69 1.56 -13.64
CA VAL A 302 -7.70 2.22 -12.78
C VAL A 302 -7.04 3.22 -11.83
N VAL A 303 -5.93 2.86 -11.18
CA VAL A 303 -5.21 3.75 -10.27
C VAL A 303 -4.62 4.95 -11.03
N LEU A 304 -3.99 4.73 -12.18
CA LEU A 304 -3.45 5.82 -13.01
C LEU A 304 -4.53 6.79 -13.51
N ALA A 305 -5.74 6.29 -13.79
CA ALA A 305 -6.87 7.10 -14.24
C ALA A 305 -7.56 7.87 -13.10
N THR A 306 -7.10 7.73 -11.85
CA THR A 306 -7.67 8.47 -10.71
C THR A 306 -7.45 9.98 -10.88
N PRO A 307 -8.50 10.82 -10.75
CA PRO A 307 -8.42 12.25 -11.01
C PRO A 307 -7.35 12.98 -10.22
N ASN A 308 -6.95 14.14 -10.74
CA ASN A 308 -6.01 15.06 -10.09
C ASN A 308 -4.65 14.41 -9.76
N ASN A 309 -4.29 13.33 -10.48
CA ASN A 309 -3.08 12.55 -10.21
C ASN A 309 -3.03 12.03 -8.75
N ARG A 310 -4.19 11.70 -8.15
CA ARG A 310 -4.27 11.24 -6.76
C ARG A 310 -4.03 9.73 -6.62
N GLY A 311 -4.11 8.94 -7.67
CA GLY A 311 -3.73 7.53 -7.66
C GLY A 311 -2.21 7.40 -7.59
N LYS A 312 -1.66 7.11 -6.41
CA LYS A 312 -0.23 7.18 -6.12
C LYS A 312 0.45 5.84 -5.95
N GLY A 313 -0.25 4.74 -6.13
CA GLY A 313 0.44 3.45 -6.10
C GLY A 313 -0.43 2.24 -5.79
N ILE A 314 0.25 1.10 -5.88
CA ILE A 314 -0.31 -0.22 -5.60
C ILE A 314 0.72 -1.00 -4.80
N PHE A 315 0.26 -1.71 -3.75
CA PHE A 315 1.04 -2.73 -3.06
C PHE A 315 0.38 -4.09 -3.25
N TRP A 316 1.14 -5.03 -3.82
CA TRP A 316 0.66 -6.41 -3.87
C TRP A 316 0.82 -7.07 -2.50
N TRP A 317 -0.25 -7.69 -2.02
CA TRP A 317 -0.27 -8.33 -0.72
C TRP A 317 0.32 -9.74 -0.78
N GLU A 318 1.37 -9.97 0.01
CA GLU A 318 2.07 -11.26 0.17
C GLU A 318 2.52 -11.91 -1.15
N PRO A 319 3.26 -11.21 -2.01
CA PRO A 319 3.72 -11.77 -3.27
C PRO A 319 4.80 -12.86 -3.08
N ALA A 320 5.52 -12.86 -1.96
CA ALA A 320 6.64 -13.77 -1.68
C ALA A 320 6.22 -15.01 -0.88
N VAL A 321 4.94 -15.35 -0.85
CA VAL A 321 4.46 -16.61 -0.30
C VAL A 321 4.43 -17.66 -1.38
N ALA A 322 5.37 -18.59 -1.33
CA ALA A 322 5.45 -19.72 -2.26
C ALA A 322 4.92 -21.02 -1.65
N GLY A 323 4.70 -22.04 -2.48
CA GLY A 323 4.19 -23.34 -2.05
C GLY A 323 2.76 -23.61 -2.50
N ARG A 324 2.11 -24.62 -1.88
CA ARG A 324 0.81 -25.15 -2.36
C ARG A 324 -0.39 -24.82 -1.47
N GLY A 325 -0.17 -24.33 -0.27
CA GLY A 325 -1.21 -24.08 0.72
C GLY A 325 -1.55 -22.62 0.96
N GLY A 326 -2.65 -22.39 1.67
CA GLY A 326 -3.04 -21.08 2.17
C GLY A 326 -3.09 -19.99 1.11
N ILE A 327 -2.50 -18.85 1.42
CA ILE A 327 -2.46 -17.66 0.57
C ILE A 327 -1.46 -17.75 -0.60
N ALA A 328 -0.73 -18.86 -0.76
CA ALA A 328 0.26 -19.02 -1.83
C ALA A 328 -0.33 -18.93 -3.25
N SER A 329 -1.64 -19.12 -3.42
CA SER A 329 -2.33 -18.86 -4.68
C SER A 329 -2.26 -17.38 -5.11
N ARG A 330 -2.01 -16.46 -4.19
CA ARG A 330 -1.89 -15.01 -4.43
C ARG A 330 -0.45 -14.57 -4.67
N GLY A 331 0.52 -15.49 -4.49
CA GLY A 331 1.95 -15.21 -4.68
C GLY A 331 2.28 -14.79 -6.12
N MET A 332 3.44 -14.17 -6.28
CA MET A 332 4.06 -13.88 -7.57
C MET A 332 5.12 -14.93 -7.96
N PHE A 333 5.13 -16.04 -7.25
CA PHE A 333 5.99 -17.18 -7.49
C PHE A 333 5.16 -18.47 -7.49
N ASP A 334 5.55 -19.43 -8.32
CA ASP A 334 4.95 -20.75 -8.32
C ASP A 334 5.35 -21.58 -7.07
N ALA A 335 4.89 -22.82 -7.00
CA ALA A 335 5.17 -23.68 -5.86
C ALA A 335 6.67 -24.05 -5.71
N GLU A 336 7.42 -23.96 -6.77
CA GLU A 336 8.84 -24.24 -6.88
C GLU A 336 9.72 -22.98 -6.74
N GLY A 337 9.12 -21.81 -6.52
CA GLY A 337 9.78 -20.52 -6.35
C GLY A 337 10.14 -19.79 -7.63
N ASN A 338 9.67 -20.24 -8.80
CA ASN A 338 9.89 -19.51 -10.06
C ASN A 338 8.98 -18.30 -10.17
N VAL A 339 9.51 -17.21 -10.71
CA VAL A 339 8.76 -15.97 -10.99
C VAL A 339 7.57 -16.24 -11.91
N LEU A 340 6.40 -15.69 -11.57
CA LEU A 340 5.20 -15.69 -12.40
C LEU A 340 5.11 -14.42 -13.25
N PRO A 341 4.39 -14.43 -14.40
CA PRO A 341 4.31 -13.29 -15.31
C PRO A 341 3.82 -11.98 -14.68
N VAL A 342 3.05 -12.02 -13.60
CA VAL A 342 2.50 -10.85 -12.92
C VAL A 342 3.57 -9.88 -12.43
N ILE A 343 4.77 -10.37 -12.06
CA ILE A 343 5.85 -9.52 -11.53
C ILE A 343 6.35 -8.52 -12.58
N THR A 344 6.22 -8.85 -13.87
CA THR A 344 6.74 -8.05 -14.98
C THR A 344 5.82 -6.90 -15.41
N VAL A 345 4.67 -6.72 -14.76
CA VAL A 345 3.65 -5.71 -15.16
C VAL A 345 4.26 -4.31 -15.22
N PHE A 346 5.18 -4.00 -14.32
CA PHE A 346 5.78 -2.67 -14.24
C PHE A 346 7.08 -2.49 -15.05
N ASP A 347 7.63 -3.54 -15.67
CA ASP A 347 8.88 -3.49 -16.42
C ASP A 347 8.91 -2.41 -17.49
N LYS A 348 7.82 -2.29 -18.25
CA LYS A 348 7.71 -1.31 -19.33
C LYS A 348 7.61 0.13 -18.83
N TRP A 349 7.22 0.31 -17.59
CA TRP A 349 6.98 1.62 -17.00
C TRP A 349 8.22 2.18 -16.32
N THR A 350 9.05 1.31 -15.80
CA THR A 350 10.26 1.68 -15.06
C THR A 350 11.52 1.75 -15.94
N ARG A 351 11.47 1.20 -17.15
CA ARG A 351 12.60 1.19 -18.11
C ARG A 351 12.64 2.41 -19.07
N ARG A 352 11.90 3.47 -18.79
CA ARG A 352 11.88 4.69 -19.62
C ARG A 352 12.85 5.76 -19.15
#